data_77312b7a5a3b8956debe6ce53026351d
#
_entry.id   77312b7a5a3b8956debe6ce53026351d
#
_cell.length_a   1.000
_cell.length_b   1.000
_cell.length_c   1.000
_cell.angle_alpha   90.00
_cell.angle_beta   90.00
_cell.angle_gamma   90.00
#
_symmetry.space_group_name_H-M   'P 1'
#
loop_
_entity.id
_entity.type
_entity.pdbx_description
1 polymer ?
#
loop_
_entity_poly.entity_id
_entity_poly.type
_entity_poly.pdbx_seq_one_letter_code
_entity_poly.pdbx_strand_id
1 'polypeptide(L)'
;MQAELSLPIVMKGMIMNWNLIQLSSLMPNAIFLRLKRNPFDVVNSLYKARSTHSGDYEKWWSFKPPEFEQLVQLPAREQVAGLFLSIENALDRAFEQIPNNQTITVDYVDFCRNPNEFFKTLEHKFHGFGCELELNQVKPFKPSAGSGSENTTRWNKAFDLVQKEVEFIKY
;
A
#
# COMPACT_ATOMS: atom_id res chain seq x y z
N MET A 1 13.74 -7.58 20.60
CA MET A 1 13.53 -8.57 19.49
C MET A 1 14.60 -8.45 18.42
N GLN A 2 14.77 -7.31 17.73
CA GLN A 2 15.84 -7.16 16.72
C GLN A 2 17.25 -7.30 17.31
N ALA A 3 17.51 -6.72 18.48
CA ALA A 3 18.80 -6.85 19.19
C ALA A 3 19.10 -8.29 19.65
N GLU A 4 18.10 -9.10 19.89
CA GLU A 4 18.27 -10.50 20.29
C GLU A 4 18.45 -11.45 19.09
N LEU A 5 17.82 -11.12 17.96
CA LEU A 5 17.88 -11.97 16.77
C LEU A 5 19.01 -11.60 15.83
N SER A 6 19.60 -10.40 15.97
CA SER A 6 20.60 -9.84 15.04
C SER A 6 20.16 -9.86 13.56
N LEU A 7 18.84 -9.84 13.31
CA LEU A 7 18.23 -9.95 11.99
C LEU A 7 17.25 -8.79 11.76
N PRO A 8 17.11 -8.29 10.52
CA PRO A 8 16.07 -7.34 10.20
C PRO A 8 14.68 -7.97 10.33
N ILE A 9 13.71 -7.19 10.83
CA ILE A 9 12.33 -7.63 10.98
C ILE A 9 11.52 -7.05 9.81
N VAL A 10 10.79 -7.90 9.11
CA VAL A 10 9.88 -7.49 8.03
C VAL A 10 8.44 -7.54 8.56
N MET A 11 7.70 -6.45 8.36
CA MET A 11 6.31 -6.32 8.79
C MET A 11 5.42 -5.86 7.66
N LYS A 12 4.19 -6.38 7.61
CA LYS A 12 3.12 -5.84 6.77
C LYS A 12 2.35 -4.79 7.56
N GLY A 13 2.73 -3.52 7.39
CA GLY A 13 2.26 -2.39 8.19
C GLY A 13 1.01 -1.69 7.68
N MET A 14 -0.03 -2.41 7.22
CA MET A 14 -1.22 -1.79 6.57
C MET A 14 -1.93 -0.73 7.40
N ILE A 15 -2.02 -0.90 8.72
CA ILE A 15 -2.67 0.06 9.62
C ILE A 15 -1.78 1.26 9.96
N MET A 16 -0.52 1.25 9.54
CA MET A 16 0.47 2.28 9.86
C MET A 16 0.58 3.36 8.78
N ASN A 17 -0.15 3.23 7.67
CA ASN A 17 -0.01 4.09 6.50
C ASN A 17 -0.16 5.59 6.82
N TRP A 18 -0.96 5.95 7.81
CA TRP A 18 -1.20 7.35 8.21
C TRP A 18 -0.18 7.90 9.22
N ASN A 19 0.72 7.06 9.74
CA ASN A 19 1.70 7.42 10.77
C ASN A 19 3.15 7.19 10.34
N LEU A 20 3.43 7.04 9.03
CA LEU A 20 4.76 6.68 8.55
C LEU A 20 5.80 7.75 8.83
N ILE A 21 5.43 9.04 8.81
CA ILE A 21 6.34 10.15 9.09
C ILE A 21 6.83 10.07 10.55
N GLN A 22 5.91 9.84 11.49
CA GLN A 22 6.24 9.67 12.91
C GLN A 22 7.07 8.40 13.13
N LEU A 23 6.70 7.30 12.46
CA LEU A 23 7.47 6.05 12.54
C LEU A 23 8.89 6.21 11.99
N SER A 24 9.07 6.96 10.89
CA SER A 24 10.38 7.25 10.33
C SER A 24 11.28 7.98 11.33
N SER A 25 10.75 8.96 12.04
CA SER A 25 11.51 9.71 13.06
C SER A 25 11.87 8.86 14.28
N LEU A 26 11.02 7.91 14.66
CA LEU A 26 11.23 7.00 15.79
C LEU A 26 12.10 5.79 15.44
N MET A 27 12.16 5.44 14.16
CA MET A 27 12.85 4.25 13.65
C MET A 27 13.81 4.64 12.51
N PRO A 28 14.95 5.30 12.81
CA PRO A 28 15.85 5.86 11.79
C PRO A 28 16.47 4.79 10.87
N ASN A 29 16.50 3.54 11.29
CA ASN A 29 17.01 2.40 10.50
C ASN A 29 15.89 1.58 9.85
N ALA A 30 14.64 2.03 9.86
CA ALA A 30 13.55 1.37 9.16
C ALA A 30 13.55 1.75 7.68
N ILE A 31 13.21 0.77 6.82
CA ILE A 31 12.93 0.99 5.40
C ILE A 31 11.45 0.78 5.18
N PHE A 32 10.79 1.80 4.61
CA PHE A 32 9.37 1.76 4.23
C PHE A 32 9.27 1.39 2.76
N LEU A 33 8.66 0.23 2.51
CA LEU A 33 8.45 -0.28 1.17
C LEU A 33 7.01 -0.02 0.73
N ARG A 34 6.84 0.75 -0.36
CA ARG A 34 5.56 0.95 -1.05
C ARG A 34 5.52 0.12 -2.33
N LEU A 35 4.55 -0.78 -2.42
CA LEU A 35 4.28 -1.54 -3.62
C LEU A 35 3.13 -0.88 -4.38
N LYS A 36 3.43 -0.25 -5.53
CA LYS A 36 2.44 0.36 -6.42
C LYS A 36 1.85 -0.67 -7.36
N ARG A 37 0.54 -0.58 -7.58
CA ARG A 37 -0.19 -1.41 -8.53
C ARG A 37 -1.26 -0.58 -9.22
N ASN A 38 -1.74 -1.06 -10.39
CA ASN A 38 -2.85 -0.43 -11.08
C ASN A 38 -4.05 -0.22 -10.11
N PRO A 39 -4.55 1.01 -9.94
CA PRO A 39 -5.62 1.33 -8.99
C PRO A 39 -6.88 0.47 -9.18
N PHE A 40 -7.29 0.24 -10.43
CA PHE A 40 -8.48 -0.55 -10.75
C PHE A 40 -8.37 -2.00 -10.31
N ASP A 41 -7.16 -2.59 -10.38
CA ASP A 41 -6.92 -3.93 -9.89
C ASP A 41 -7.02 -4.00 -8.37
N VAL A 42 -6.52 -2.97 -7.68
CA VAL A 42 -6.58 -2.89 -6.21
C VAL A 42 -8.02 -2.75 -5.74
N VAL A 43 -8.78 -1.77 -6.26
CA VAL A 43 -10.15 -1.53 -5.82
C VAL A 43 -11.10 -2.69 -6.19
N ASN A 44 -10.91 -3.32 -7.35
CA ASN A 44 -11.66 -4.53 -7.70
C ASN A 44 -11.35 -5.69 -6.76
N SER A 45 -10.09 -5.89 -6.39
CA SER A 45 -9.68 -6.93 -5.44
C SER A 45 -10.29 -6.68 -4.06
N LEU A 46 -10.23 -5.44 -3.56
CA LEU A 46 -10.84 -5.03 -2.29
C LEU A 46 -12.37 -5.23 -2.29
N TYR A 47 -13.02 -4.84 -3.38
CA TYR A 47 -14.47 -4.99 -3.52
C TYR A 47 -14.90 -6.47 -3.51
N LYS A 48 -14.17 -7.33 -4.25
CA LYS A 48 -14.40 -8.78 -4.22
C LYS A 48 -14.11 -9.38 -2.85
N ALA A 49 -13.03 -8.98 -2.20
CA ALA A 49 -12.68 -9.45 -0.87
C ALA A 49 -13.77 -9.15 0.16
N ARG A 50 -14.42 -7.97 0.06
CA ARG A 50 -15.55 -7.59 0.90
C ARG A 50 -16.67 -8.62 0.85
N SER A 51 -17.14 -8.99 -0.34
CA SER A 51 -18.17 -10.05 -0.51
C SER A 51 -17.68 -11.42 -0.03
N THR A 52 -16.43 -11.78 -0.32
CA THR A 52 -15.89 -13.09 0.06
C THR A 52 -15.81 -13.28 1.57
N HIS A 53 -15.44 -12.21 2.31
CA HIS A 53 -15.21 -12.29 3.76
C HIS A 53 -16.44 -11.95 4.61
N SER A 54 -17.30 -11.03 4.14
CA SER A 54 -18.49 -10.60 4.88
C SER A 54 -19.81 -11.17 4.36
N GLY A 55 -19.77 -11.84 3.18
CA GLY A 55 -20.97 -12.34 2.49
C GLY A 55 -21.79 -11.25 1.80
N ASP A 56 -21.41 -9.99 1.94
CA ASP A 56 -22.18 -8.84 1.46
C ASP A 56 -21.25 -7.72 1.00
N TYR A 57 -21.51 -7.14 -0.17
CA TYR A 57 -20.76 -6.00 -0.69
C TYR A 57 -21.01 -4.71 0.09
N GLU A 58 -22.18 -4.52 0.66
CA GLU A 58 -22.55 -3.29 1.41
C GLU A 58 -21.93 -3.25 2.81
N LYS A 59 -21.57 -4.41 3.37
CA LYS A 59 -20.98 -4.49 4.69
C LYS A 59 -19.51 -4.08 4.65
N TRP A 60 -19.13 -3.06 5.43
CA TRP A 60 -17.74 -2.66 5.55
C TRP A 60 -16.85 -3.83 5.97
N TRP A 61 -15.79 -4.05 5.23
CA TRP A 61 -14.74 -5.01 5.55
C TRP A 61 -13.38 -4.37 5.26
N SER A 62 -12.53 -4.31 6.21
CA SER A 62 -11.17 -3.79 6.25
C SER A 62 -10.98 -2.87 7.47
N PHE A 63 -9.77 -2.35 7.68
CA PHE A 63 -9.53 -1.33 8.69
C PHE A 63 -10.24 -0.02 8.32
N LYS A 64 -10.51 0.81 9.33
CA LYS A 64 -11.19 2.08 9.18
C LYS A 64 -10.16 3.18 8.93
N PRO A 65 -10.20 3.89 7.79
CA PRO A 65 -9.37 5.07 7.56
C PRO A 65 -9.87 6.24 8.42
N PRO A 66 -9.11 7.32 8.53
CA PRO A 66 -9.55 8.52 9.25
C PRO A 66 -10.88 9.11 8.74
N GLU A 67 -11.15 8.96 7.46
CA GLU A 67 -12.39 9.43 6.78
C GLU A 67 -13.54 8.42 6.90
N PHE A 68 -13.45 7.39 7.75
CA PHE A 68 -14.41 6.30 7.81
C PHE A 68 -15.86 6.76 7.98
N GLU A 69 -16.13 7.73 8.88
CA GLU A 69 -17.49 8.21 9.18
C GLU A 69 -18.15 8.90 7.97
N GLN A 70 -17.36 9.51 7.08
CA GLN A 70 -17.86 10.06 5.81
C GLN A 70 -18.05 8.93 4.79
N LEU A 71 -17.07 8.03 4.67
CA LEU A 71 -17.08 6.96 3.68
C LEU A 71 -18.19 5.94 3.92
N VAL A 72 -18.51 5.62 5.15
CA VAL A 72 -19.54 4.60 5.47
C VAL A 72 -20.95 5.01 5.02
N GLN A 73 -21.19 6.31 4.78
CA GLN A 73 -22.46 6.84 4.26
C GLN A 73 -22.58 6.69 2.73
N LEU A 74 -21.52 6.36 2.04
CA LEU A 74 -21.50 6.22 0.59
C LEU A 74 -21.83 4.77 0.16
N PRO A 75 -22.22 4.54 -1.11
CA PRO A 75 -22.39 3.18 -1.63
C PRO A 75 -21.08 2.38 -1.57
N ALA A 76 -21.17 1.07 -1.60
CA ALA A 76 -20.04 0.15 -1.37
C ALA A 76 -18.81 0.37 -2.27
N ARG A 77 -19.00 0.74 -3.54
CA ARG A 77 -17.88 1.02 -4.46
C ARG A 77 -17.14 2.29 -4.08
N GLU A 78 -17.87 3.32 -3.75
CA GLU A 78 -17.37 4.61 -3.30
C GLU A 78 -16.64 4.48 -1.98
N GLN A 79 -17.13 3.65 -1.06
CA GLN A 79 -16.43 3.29 0.17
C GLN A 79 -15.05 2.67 -0.12
N VAL A 80 -14.98 1.74 -1.08
CA VAL A 80 -13.71 1.09 -1.47
C VAL A 80 -12.79 2.05 -2.19
N ALA A 81 -13.31 2.89 -3.09
CA ALA A 81 -12.53 3.94 -3.76
C ALA A 81 -11.97 4.94 -2.75
N GLY A 82 -12.78 5.35 -1.76
CA GLY A 82 -12.36 6.26 -0.69
C GLY A 82 -11.30 5.68 0.22
N LEU A 83 -11.42 4.43 0.61
CA LEU A 83 -10.38 3.73 1.37
C LEU A 83 -9.05 3.70 0.59
N PHE A 84 -9.10 3.38 -0.70
CA PHE A 84 -7.92 3.39 -1.57
C PHE A 84 -7.29 4.79 -1.63
N LEU A 85 -8.08 5.83 -1.88
CA LEU A 85 -7.59 7.21 -1.97
C LEU A 85 -7.01 7.70 -0.63
N SER A 86 -7.63 7.36 0.50
CA SER A 86 -7.11 7.70 1.84
C SER A 86 -5.71 7.12 2.05
N ILE A 87 -5.50 5.86 1.67
CA ILE A 87 -4.19 5.19 1.77
C ILE A 87 -3.18 5.85 0.83
N GLU A 88 -3.52 6.03 -0.46
CA GLU A 88 -2.60 6.58 -1.44
C GLU A 88 -2.20 8.02 -1.08
N ASN A 89 -3.15 8.86 -0.65
CA ASN A 89 -2.87 10.23 -0.20
C ASN A 89 -1.94 10.26 1.02
N ALA A 90 -2.12 9.34 1.97
CA ALA A 90 -1.24 9.24 3.13
C ALA A 90 0.17 8.79 2.73
N LEU A 91 0.27 7.80 1.83
CA LEU A 91 1.54 7.29 1.34
C LEU A 91 2.29 8.32 0.47
N ASP A 92 1.60 9.03 -0.43
CA ASP A 92 2.22 10.06 -1.27
C ASP A 92 2.89 11.12 -0.38
N ARG A 93 2.17 11.67 0.60
CA ARG A 93 2.71 12.67 1.54
C ARG A 93 3.85 12.12 2.41
N ALA A 94 3.71 10.90 2.90
CA ALA A 94 4.73 10.30 3.73
C ALA A 94 6.04 10.10 2.94
N PHE A 95 5.94 9.63 1.72
CA PHE A 95 7.10 9.36 0.87
C PHE A 95 7.77 10.63 0.32
N GLU A 96 7.07 11.77 0.33
CA GLU A 96 7.66 13.09 0.05
C GLU A 96 8.49 13.64 1.23
N GLN A 97 8.17 13.26 2.46
CA GLN A 97 8.77 13.80 3.68
C GLN A 97 9.80 12.87 4.32
N ILE A 98 9.64 11.57 4.17
CA ILE A 98 10.57 10.56 4.72
C ILE A 98 11.89 10.59 3.93
N PRO A 99 13.05 10.55 4.61
CA PRO A 99 14.34 10.51 3.95
C PRO A 99 14.47 9.38 2.92
N ASN A 100 15.11 9.69 1.80
CA ASN A 100 15.21 8.77 0.65
C ASN A 100 15.93 7.45 0.98
N ASN A 101 16.84 7.44 1.95
CA ASN A 101 17.49 6.22 2.43
C ASN A 101 16.53 5.28 3.17
N GLN A 102 15.41 5.77 3.66
CA GLN A 102 14.37 5.00 4.37
C GLN A 102 13.19 4.60 3.47
N THR A 103 13.14 4.97 2.19
CA THR A 103 11.99 4.67 1.33
C THR A 103 12.37 3.86 0.09
N ILE A 104 11.51 2.93 -0.29
CA ILE A 104 11.58 2.22 -1.57
C ILE A 104 10.17 2.19 -2.17
N THR A 105 10.02 2.64 -3.42
CA THR A 105 8.80 2.46 -4.20
C THR A 105 9.05 1.46 -5.31
N VAL A 106 8.18 0.47 -5.44
CA VAL A 106 8.29 -0.61 -6.42
C VAL A 106 6.97 -0.75 -7.17
N ASP A 107 7.03 -0.84 -8.49
CA ASP A 107 5.87 -1.27 -9.28
C ASP A 107 5.69 -2.80 -9.17
N TYR A 108 4.47 -3.24 -8.94
CA TYR A 108 4.14 -4.66 -8.76
C TYR A 108 4.48 -5.51 -9.98
N VAL A 109 4.22 -4.99 -11.19
CA VAL A 109 4.46 -5.73 -12.44
C VAL A 109 5.95 -5.86 -12.71
N ASP A 110 6.70 -4.78 -12.47
CA ASP A 110 8.15 -4.77 -12.63
C ASP A 110 8.81 -5.68 -11.59
N PHE A 111 8.34 -5.65 -10.35
CA PHE A 111 8.80 -6.59 -9.31
C PHE A 111 8.58 -8.05 -9.72
N CYS A 112 7.40 -8.39 -10.26
CA CYS A 112 7.15 -9.75 -10.73
C CYS A 112 8.07 -10.17 -11.88
N ARG A 113 8.40 -9.24 -12.79
CA ARG A 113 9.27 -9.49 -13.95
C ARG A 113 10.73 -9.64 -13.56
N ASN A 114 11.20 -8.81 -12.64
CA ASN A 114 12.60 -8.78 -12.22
C ASN A 114 12.76 -8.56 -10.70
N PRO A 115 12.42 -9.55 -9.87
CA PRO A 115 12.50 -9.42 -8.42
C PRO A 115 13.93 -9.16 -7.91
N ASN A 116 14.95 -9.60 -8.65
CA ASN A 116 16.34 -9.45 -8.22
C ASN A 116 16.82 -7.99 -8.27
N GLU A 117 16.25 -7.14 -9.12
CA GLU A 117 16.55 -5.71 -9.14
C GLU A 117 16.05 -5.02 -7.86
N PHE A 118 14.84 -5.37 -7.42
CA PHE A 118 14.33 -4.91 -6.13
C PHE A 118 15.24 -5.35 -4.98
N PHE A 119 15.66 -6.60 -4.96
CA PHE A 119 16.53 -7.11 -3.89
C PHE A 119 17.90 -6.42 -3.86
N LYS A 120 18.49 -6.08 -5.02
CA LYS A 120 19.71 -5.27 -5.08
C LYS A 120 19.52 -3.87 -4.48
N THR A 121 18.37 -3.25 -4.77
CA THR A 121 18.03 -1.93 -4.18
C THR A 121 17.88 -2.04 -2.66
N LEU A 122 17.24 -3.10 -2.19
CA LEU A 122 17.06 -3.37 -0.77
C LEU A 122 18.41 -3.60 -0.07
N GLU A 123 19.27 -4.43 -0.64
CA GLU A 123 20.64 -4.70 -0.16
C GLU A 123 21.45 -3.41 -0.02
N HIS A 124 21.46 -2.57 -1.07
CA HIS A 124 22.16 -1.28 -1.03
C HIS A 124 21.68 -0.40 0.12
N LYS A 125 20.37 -0.33 0.37
CA LYS A 125 19.82 0.46 1.49
C LYS A 125 20.16 -0.13 2.85
N PHE A 126 20.12 -1.45 3.01
CA PHE A 126 20.53 -2.11 4.25
C PHE A 126 22.03 -1.92 4.53
N HIS A 127 22.86 -1.99 3.51
CA HIS A 127 24.29 -1.68 3.63
C HIS A 127 24.51 -0.25 4.16
N GLY A 128 23.70 0.73 3.72
CA GLY A 128 23.72 2.09 4.24
C GLY A 128 23.41 2.20 5.75
N PHE A 129 22.75 1.20 6.34
CA PHE A 129 22.50 1.07 7.78
C PHE A 129 23.49 0.12 8.48
N GLY A 130 24.56 -0.29 7.81
CA GLY A 130 25.56 -1.21 8.36
C GLY A 130 25.08 -2.66 8.50
N CYS A 131 24.07 -3.05 7.72
CA CYS A 131 23.54 -4.40 7.71
C CYS A 131 23.82 -5.07 6.36
N GLU A 132 24.49 -6.22 6.38
CA GLU A 132 24.71 -7.03 5.18
C GLU A 132 23.57 -8.04 5.01
N LEU A 133 23.07 -8.17 3.79
CA LEU A 133 22.05 -9.14 3.43
C LEU A 133 22.64 -10.19 2.49
N GLU A 134 22.43 -11.46 2.81
CA GLU A 134 22.65 -12.54 1.84
C GLU A 134 21.37 -12.76 1.03
N LEU A 135 21.42 -12.42 -0.26
CA LEU A 135 20.27 -12.52 -1.13
C LEU A 135 20.35 -13.74 -2.03
N ASN A 136 19.35 -14.58 -1.95
CA ASN A 136 19.15 -15.66 -2.91
C ASN A 136 18.50 -15.13 -4.18
N GLN A 137 18.88 -15.68 -5.34
CA GLN A 137 18.22 -15.35 -6.61
C GLN A 137 16.78 -15.85 -6.63
N VAL A 138 15.87 -14.96 -7.01
CA VAL A 138 14.44 -15.25 -7.16
C VAL A 138 14.10 -15.27 -8.65
N LYS A 139 13.43 -16.33 -9.09
CA LYS A 139 12.94 -16.43 -10.47
C LYS A 139 11.78 -15.45 -10.69
N PRO A 140 11.69 -14.84 -11.89
CA PRO A 140 10.50 -14.09 -12.28
C PRO A 140 9.22 -14.92 -12.10
N PHE A 141 8.13 -14.26 -11.75
CA PHE A 141 6.84 -14.92 -11.59
C PHE A 141 5.72 -14.11 -12.27
N LYS A 142 4.63 -14.79 -12.60
CA LYS A 142 3.53 -14.17 -13.31
C LYS A 142 2.75 -13.22 -12.37
N PRO A 143 2.56 -11.94 -12.76
CA PRO A 143 1.67 -11.05 -12.03
C PRO A 143 0.28 -11.68 -11.92
N SER A 144 -0.38 -11.50 -10.78
CA SER A 144 -1.79 -11.89 -10.66
C SER A 144 -2.62 -11.12 -11.70
N ALA A 145 -3.53 -11.84 -12.39
CA ALA A 145 -4.34 -11.24 -13.44
C ALA A 145 -5.06 -9.99 -12.94
N GLY A 146 -4.93 -8.90 -13.69
CA GLY A 146 -5.71 -7.69 -13.48
C GLY A 146 -7.19 -7.94 -13.76
N SER A 147 -8.04 -7.12 -13.23
CA SER A 147 -9.50 -7.26 -13.33
C SER A 147 -10.07 -6.72 -14.64
N GLY A 148 -9.36 -6.73 -15.74
CA GLY A 148 -9.87 -6.34 -17.06
C GLY A 148 -10.53 -4.95 -17.13
N SER A 149 -10.72 -4.42 -18.31
CA SER A 149 -11.29 -3.09 -18.56
C SER A 149 -12.80 -2.94 -18.21
N GLU A 150 -13.50 -4.01 -17.94
CA GLU A 150 -14.98 -4.00 -17.85
C GLU A 150 -15.56 -3.11 -16.74
N ASN A 151 -14.78 -2.79 -15.70
CA ASN A 151 -15.24 -1.98 -14.57
C ASN A 151 -14.63 -0.58 -14.48
N THR A 152 -13.76 -0.19 -15.40
CA THR A 152 -13.01 1.08 -15.33
C THR A 152 -13.92 2.29 -15.24
N THR A 153 -14.99 2.37 -16.08
CA THR A 153 -15.93 3.49 -16.07
C THR A 153 -16.68 3.62 -14.74
N ARG A 154 -17.05 2.49 -14.11
CA ARG A 154 -17.75 2.51 -12.83
C ARG A 154 -16.82 2.97 -11.71
N TRP A 155 -15.55 2.55 -11.73
CA TRP A 155 -14.56 2.99 -10.77
C TRP A 155 -14.18 4.46 -10.93
N ASN A 156 -14.08 4.97 -12.18
CA ASN A 156 -13.86 6.40 -12.40
C ASN A 156 -14.97 7.23 -11.78
N LYS A 157 -16.23 6.85 -11.97
CA LYS A 157 -17.38 7.53 -11.34
C LYS A 157 -17.30 7.49 -9.81
N ALA A 158 -16.90 6.35 -9.24
CA ALA A 158 -16.73 6.22 -7.79
C ALA A 158 -15.60 7.11 -7.27
N PHE A 159 -14.46 7.17 -7.95
CA PHE A 159 -13.36 8.07 -7.60
C PHE A 159 -13.77 9.54 -7.69
N ASP A 160 -14.44 9.94 -8.79
CA ASP A 160 -14.91 11.31 -8.99
C ASP A 160 -15.90 11.75 -7.90
N LEU A 161 -16.82 10.86 -7.50
CA LEU A 161 -17.79 11.14 -6.44
C LEU A 161 -17.07 11.32 -5.10
N VAL A 162 -16.19 10.39 -4.74
CA VAL A 162 -15.45 10.42 -3.47
C VAL A 162 -14.59 11.69 -3.38
N GLN A 163 -13.91 12.08 -4.44
CA GLN A 163 -13.11 13.32 -4.44
C GLN A 163 -13.93 14.59 -4.23
N LYS A 164 -15.23 14.57 -4.57
CA LYS A 164 -16.14 15.70 -4.35
C LYS A 164 -16.77 15.71 -2.97
N GLU A 165 -17.11 14.53 -2.44
CA GLU A 165 -17.96 14.39 -1.25
C GLU A 165 -17.14 14.17 0.03
N VAL A 166 -15.87 13.74 -0.06
CA VAL A 166 -15.05 13.36 1.09
C VAL A 166 -13.91 14.36 1.28
N GLU A 167 -13.84 14.97 2.44
CA GLU A 167 -12.69 15.74 2.87
C GLU A 167 -11.59 14.80 3.41
N PHE A 168 -10.55 14.61 2.61
CA PHE A 168 -9.38 13.84 3.05
C PHE A 168 -8.53 14.67 4.02
N ILE A 169 -8.17 14.05 5.13
CA ILE A 169 -7.36 14.70 6.16
C ILE A 169 -5.98 15.05 5.59
N LYS A 170 -5.59 16.30 5.75
CA LYS A 170 -4.25 16.79 5.44
C LYS A 170 -3.41 16.69 6.72
N TYR A 171 -2.63 15.62 6.84
CA TYR A 171 -1.70 15.44 7.96
C TYR A 171 -0.46 16.31 7.84
#